data_de477ee3458c1eeac53702dfe5e6f1d4
#
_entry.id   de477ee3458c1eeac53702dfe5e6f1d4
#
_cell.length_a   1.000
_cell.length_b   1.000
_cell.length_c   1.000
_cell.angle_alpha   90.00
_cell.angle_beta   90.00
_cell.angle_gamma   90.00
#
_symmetry.space_group_name_H-M   'P 1'
#
loop_
_entity.id
_entity.type
_entity.pdbx_description
1 polymer ?
#
loop_
_entity_poly.entity_id
_entity_poly.type
_entity_poly.pdbx_seq_one_letter_code
_entity_poly.pdbx_strand_id
1 'polypeptide(L)'
;IAYWQRDPLKIIPDLSEVRPEYFPSVPRIFEKIYTAATSDVEKAGGMKKIVFNWAVRVGTKVRERERSGKRVGWLLRKQYEIADRQVLSKIRALFGGRIKNCVTGAAPINPDILRFFDAAGVLVLEGWGMTETSTAATVARPDAFKCGKVGRAFGGCEIRIADDGEILVKGPNVFKGYYKNEEATRETIVDGWLHTGDIGETDEDGYLSITGRKKDIIITAGGKNITPANLETEIKQSPYISQCVVVGD
;
A
#
# COMPACT_ATOMS: atom_id res chain seq x y z
N ILE A 1 1.07 10.12 20.94
CA ILE A 1 0.34 8.93 20.45
C ILE A 1 -1.13 9.15 20.76
N ALA A 2 -1.99 8.93 19.78
CA ALA A 2 -3.43 8.93 19.95
C ALA A 2 -3.99 7.57 19.58
N TYR A 3 -4.98 7.12 20.33
CA TYR A 3 -5.67 5.86 20.06
C TYR A 3 -7.00 6.14 19.36
N TRP A 4 -7.31 5.37 18.33
CA TRP A 4 -8.56 5.50 17.62
C TRP A 4 -9.76 4.94 18.44
N GLN A 5 -10.95 5.42 18.15
CA GLN A 5 -12.16 5.06 18.91
C GLN A 5 -12.72 3.66 18.58
N ARG A 6 -11.99 2.82 17.82
CA ARG A 6 -12.40 1.49 17.34
C ARG A 6 -13.64 1.50 16.43
N ASP A 7 -14.03 2.68 15.93
CA ASP A 7 -15.12 2.86 14.98
C ASP A 7 -14.55 3.35 13.65
N PRO A 8 -14.53 2.52 12.59
CA PRO A 8 -14.06 2.95 11.28
C PRO A 8 -14.81 4.15 10.69
N LEU A 9 -16.03 4.43 11.14
CA LEU A 9 -16.81 5.59 10.68
C LEU A 9 -16.27 6.91 11.25
N LYS A 10 -15.58 6.85 12.37
CA LYS A 10 -15.03 8.02 13.06
C LYS A 10 -13.58 8.35 12.68
N ILE A 11 -12.94 7.54 11.85
CA ILE A 11 -11.51 7.70 11.55
C ILE A 11 -11.18 9.06 10.92
N ILE A 12 -12.01 9.59 10.02
CA ILE A 12 -11.77 10.90 9.40
C ILE A 12 -11.98 12.05 10.41
N PRO A 13 -13.06 12.09 11.21
CA PRO A 13 -13.14 13.01 12.34
C PRO A 13 -11.95 12.93 13.30
N ASP A 14 -11.55 11.72 13.71
CA ASP A 14 -10.40 11.51 14.60
C ASP A 14 -9.10 12.07 14.00
N LEU A 15 -8.83 11.82 12.71
CA LEU A 15 -7.67 12.36 12.01
C LEU A 15 -7.71 13.89 11.95
N SER A 16 -8.86 14.48 11.75
CA SER A 16 -9.04 15.94 11.70
C SER A 16 -8.80 16.60 13.06
N GLU A 17 -9.18 15.94 14.15
CA GLU A 17 -8.96 16.40 15.52
C GLU A 17 -7.51 16.22 15.95
N VAL A 18 -6.97 15.01 15.81
CA VAL A 18 -5.60 14.64 16.23
C VAL A 18 -4.53 15.33 15.38
N ARG A 19 -4.78 15.52 14.08
CA ARG A 19 -3.85 16.10 13.10
C ARG A 19 -2.48 15.42 13.14
N PRO A 20 -2.39 14.11 12.91
CA PRO A 20 -1.16 13.36 13.04
C PRO A 20 -0.14 13.77 11.96
N GLU A 21 1.16 13.60 12.28
CA GLU A 21 2.26 13.69 11.29
C GLU A 21 2.58 12.33 10.68
N TYR A 22 2.27 11.26 11.39
CA TYR A 22 2.48 9.87 10.97
C TYR A 22 1.22 9.04 11.25
N PHE A 23 0.80 8.27 10.24
CA PHE A 23 -0.44 7.48 10.33
C PHE A 23 -0.24 6.07 9.76
N PRO A 24 0.04 5.07 10.62
CA PRO A 24 0.04 3.66 10.22
C PRO A 24 -1.40 3.14 10.20
N SER A 25 -1.78 2.44 9.14
CA SER A 25 -3.11 1.84 9.05
C SER A 25 -3.15 0.69 8.03
N VAL A 26 -4.32 0.09 7.85
CA VAL A 26 -4.57 -0.98 6.89
C VAL A 26 -5.20 -0.41 5.60
N PRO A 27 -5.10 -1.11 4.46
CA PRO A 27 -5.61 -0.65 3.16
C PRO A 27 -7.04 -0.14 3.19
N ARG A 28 -7.95 -0.85 3.87
CA ARG A 28 -9.37 -0.50 3.97
C ARG A 28 -9.63 0.92 4.50
N ILE A 29 -8.78 1.43 5.37
CA ILE A 29 -8.90 2.80 5.89
C ILE A 29 -8.54 3.82 4.80
N PHE A 30 -7.47 3.56 4.03
CA PHE A 30 -7.09 4.41 2.90
C PHE A 30 -8.13 4.37 1.80
N GLU A 31 -8.69 3.21 1.48
CA GLU A 31 -9.82 3.06 0.54
C GLU A 31 -11.03 3.91 0.98
N LYS A 32 -11.36 3.89 2.27
CA LYS A 32 -12.44 4.69 2.83
C LYS A 32 -12.17 6.20 2.71
N ILE A 33 -10.96 6.64 3.01
CA ILE A 33 -10.57 8.05 2.86
C ILE A 33 -10.59 8.45 1.37
N TYR A 34 -10.13 7.58 0.48
CA TYR A 34 -10.22 7.76 -0.97
C TYR A 34 -11.67 7.92 -1.43
N THR A 35 -12.56 7.03 -1.00
CA THR A 35 -13.99 7.11 -1.31
C THR A 35 -14.61 8.41 -0.78
N ALA A 36 -14.27 8.82 0.43
CA ALA A 36 -14.73 10.10 0.99
C ALA A 36 -14.22 11.31 0.18
N ALA A 37 -12.99 11.25 -0.35
CA ALA A 37 -12.44 12.31 -1.19
C ALA A 37 -13.08 12.40 -2.58
N THR A 38 -13.55 11.27 -3.13
CA THR A 38 -14.00 11.17 -4.54
C THR A 38 -15.51 11.14 -4.68
N SER A 39 -16.27 10.61 -3.72
CA SER A 39 -17.72 10.37 -3.84
C SER A 39 -18.53 11.63 -4.18
N ASP A 40 -18.24 12.76 -3.54
CA ASP A 40 -18.95 14.01 -3.80
C ASP A 40 -18.64 14.61 -5.17
N VAL A 41 -17.46 14.31 -5.68
CA VAL A 41 -17.02 14.73 -7.01
C VAL A 41 -17.68 13.88 -8.08
N GLU A 42 -17.76 12.58 -7.87
CA GLU A 42 -18.43 11.64 -8.78
C GLU A 42 -19.95 11.94 -8.86
N LYS A 43 -20.60 12.18 -7.72
CA LYS A 43 -22.03 12.54 -7.67
C LYS A 43 -22.32 13.88 -8.33
N ALA A 44 -21.47 14.89 -8.14
CA ALA A 44 -21.66 16.22 -8.71
C ALA A 44 -21.41 16.26 -10.21
N GLY A 45 -20.53 15.40 -10.73
CA GLY A 45 -20.17 15.34 -12.17
C GLY A 45 -19.65 16.67 -12.75
N GLY A 46 -19.83 16.82 -14.05
CA GLY A 46 -19.60 18.09 -14.76
C GLY A 46 -18.25 18.76 -14.51
N MET A 47 -18.28 20.08 -14.35
CA MET A 47 -17.07 20.89 -14.16
C MET A 47 -16.29 20.53 -12.92
N LYS A 48 -16.95 20.13 -11.84
CA LYS A 48 -16.29 19.75 -10.57
C LYS A 48 -15.40 18.53 -10.76
N LYS A 49 -15.88 17.52 -11.51
CA LYS A 49 -15.11 16.32 -11.85
C LYS A 49 -13.92 16.64 -12.76
N ILE A 50 -14.12 17.54 -13.74
CA ILE A 50 -13.06 17.97 -14.66
C ILE A 50 -11.92 18.65 -13.88
N VAL A 51 -12.25 19.61 -13.00
CA VAL A 51 -11.26 20.34 -12.19
C VAL A 51 -10.54 19.40 -11.22
N PHE A 52 -11.27 18.48 -10.59
CA PHE A 52 -10.69 17.50 -9.68
C PHE A 52 -9.68 16.59 -10.40
N ASN A 53 -10.08 15.99 -11.53
CA ASN A 53 -9.21 15.12 -12.32
C ASN A 53 -7.99 15.86 -12.89
N TRP A 54 -8.18 17.12 -13.28
CA TRP A 54 -7.08 17.98 -13.70
C TRP A 54 -6.09 18.20 -12.55
N ALA A 55 -6.57 18.53 -11.36
CA ALA A 55 -5.73 18.79 -10.20
C ALA A 55 -4.92 17.55 -9.79
N VAL A 56 -5.54 16.36 -9.77
CA VAL A 56 -4.85 15.10 -9.50
C VAL A 56 -3.77 14.83 -10.55
N ARG A 57 -4.07 15.02 -11.86
CA ARG A 57 -3.08 14.87 -12.94
C ARG A 57 -1.90 15.83 -12.80
N VAL A 58 -2.16 17.07 -12.42
CA VAL A 58 -1.10 18.07 -12.18
C VAL A 58 -0.23 17.64 -11.00
N GLY A 59 -0.85 17.22 -9.90
CA GLY A 59 -0.14 16.67 -8.72
C GLY A 59 0.76 15.49 -9.08
N THR A 60 0.22 14.49 -9.78
CA THR A 60 1.00 13.33 -10.25
C THR A 60 2.23 13.75 -11.06
N LYS A 61 2.07 14.63 -12.05
CA LYS A 61 3.19 15.12 -12.88
C LYS A 61 4.28 15.84 -12.07
N VAL A 62 3.89 16.57 -11.04
CA VAL A 62 4.85 17.25 -10.16
C VAL A 62 5.62 16.22 -9.36
N ARG A 63 4.94 15.27 -8.72
CA ARG A 63 5.57 14.20 -7.91
C ARG A 63 6.51 13.32 -8.74
N GLU A 64 6.11 12.92 -9.93
CA GLU A 64 6.96 12.14 -10.85
C GLU A 64 8.26 12.88 -11.21
N ARG A 65 8.17 14.20 -11.48
CA ARG A 65 9.36 15.00 -11.76
C ARG A 65 10.27 15.14 -10.55
N GLU A 66 9.71 15.42 -9.38
CA GLU A 66 10.46 15.53 -8.13
C GLU A 66 11.23 14.23 -7.82
N ARG A 67 10.58 13.06 -7.96
CA ARG A 67 11.23 11.76 -7.76
C ARG A 67 12.29 11.43 -8.80
N SER A 68 12.08 11.85 -10.04
CA SER A 68 13.07 11.65 -11.10
C SER A 68 14.22 12.67 -11.05
N GLY A 69 14.30 13.52 -10.02
CA GLY A 69 15.29 14.60 -9.91
C GLY A 69 15.18 15.66 -11.02
N LYS A 70 14.06 15.68 -11.76
CA LYS A 70 13.83 16.62 -12.85
C LYS A 70 13.24 17.93 -12.34
N ARG A 71 13.67 19.05 -12.91
CA ARG A 71 13.12 20.36 -12.56
C ARG A 71 11.63 20.46 -12.91
N VAL A 72 10.83 20.97 -11.98
CA VAL A 72 9.44 21.34 -12.22
C VAL A 72 9.45 22.72 -12.89
N GLY A 73 9.03 22.79 -14.17
CA GLY A 73 8.96 24.05 -14.91
C GLY A 73 7.98 25.03 -14.26
N TRP A 74 8.22 26.33 -14.44
CA TRP A 74 7.44 27.40 -13.80
C TRP A 74 5.94 27.31 -14.09
N LEU A 75 5.55 26.96 -15.32
CA LEU A 75 4.15 26.82 -15.70
C LEU A 75 3.46 25.68 -14.95
N LEU A 76 4.11 24.52 -14.86
CA LEU A 76 3.59 23.37 -14.09
C LEU A 76 3.51 23.69 -12.60
N ARG A 77 4.46 24.47 -12.08
CA ARG A 77 4.44 24.93 -10.68
C ARG A 77 3.24 25.84 -10.41
N LYS A 78 2.94 26.78 -11.32
CA LYS A 78 1.75 27.64 -11.21
C LYS A 78 0.44 26.84 -11.28
N GLN A 79 0.37 25.87 -12.18
CA GLN A 79 -0.77 24.96 -12.26
C GLN A 79 -0.93 24.17 -10.95
N TYR A 80 0.19 23.72 -10.36
CA TYR A 80 0.17 22.99 -9.09
C TYR A 80 -0.31 23.88 -7.93
N GLU A 81 0.10 25.13 -7.83
CA GLU A 81 -0.37 26.07 -6.82
C GLU A 81 -1.91 26.24 -6.87
N ILE A 82 -2.46 26.33 -8.08
CA ILE A 82 -3.93 26.42 -8.27
C ILE A 82 -4.60 25.10 -7.90
N ALA A 83 -4.09 23.98 -8.40
CA ALA A 83 -4.60 22.64 -8.11
C ALA A 83 -4.56 22.34 -6.61
N ASP A 84 -3.50 22.75 -5.95
CA ASP A 84 -3.32 22.57 -4.51
C ASP A 84 -4.37 23.35 -3.72
N ARG A 85 -4.52 24.63 -4.00
CA ARG A 85 -5.51 25.49 -3.32
C ARG A 85 -6.94 25.01 -3.53
N GLN A 86 -7.28 24.55 -4.72
CA GLN A 86 -8.65 24.18 -5.06
C GLN A 86 -9.04 22.77 -4.63
N VAL A 87 -8.10 21.81 -4.70
CA VAL A 87 -8.39 20.37 -4.55
C VAL A 87 -7.43 19.67 -3.61
N LEU A 88 -6.10 19.68 -3.87
CA LEU A 88 -5.17 18.77 -3.21
C LEU A 88 -5.04 19.04 -1.71
N SER A 89 -5.09 20.32 -1.29
CA SER A 89 -5.12 20.70 0.13
C SER A 89 -6.34 20.14 0.88
N LYS A 90 -7.49 19.99 0.21
CA LYS A 90 -8.71 19.42 0.81
C LYS A 90 -8.56 17.92 1.03
N ILE A 91 -7.87 17.22 0.12
CA ILE A 91 -7.53 15.81 0.31
C ILE A 91 -6.61 15.63 1.53
N ARG A 92 -5.57 16.48 1.66
CA ARG A 92 -4.71 16.45 2.86
C ARG A 92 -5.45 16.79 4.14
N ALA A 93 -6.47 17.63 4.09
CA ALA A 93 -7.29 17.98 5.24
C ALA A 93 -8.02 16.78 5.84
N LEU A 94 -8.37 15.75 5.04
CA LEU A 94 -8.95 14.50 5.53
C LEU A 94 -8.00 13.73 6.48
N PHE A 95 -6.71 13.99 6.39
CA PHE A 95 -5.68 13.47 7.30
C PHE A 95 -5.30 14.48 8.41
N GLY A 96 -6.08 15.54 8.59
CA GLY A 96 -5.80 16.59 9.57
C GLY A 96 -4.80 17.65 9.11
N GLY A 97 -4.34 17.62 7.85
CA GLY A 97 -3.54 18.66 7.19
C GLY A 97 -2.05 18.73 7.59
N ARG A 98 -1.57 17.87 8.52
CA ARG A 98 -0.17 17.86 8.99
C ARG A 98 0.57 16.58 8.64
N ILE A 99 -0.07 15.67 7.95
CA ILE A 99 0.48 14.35 7.64
C ILE A 99 1.78 14.49 6.81
N LYS A 100 2.81 13.78 7.21
CA LYS A 100 4.09 13.65 6.49
C LYS A 100 4.17 12.32 5.78
N ASN A 101 3.91 11.24 6.52
CA ASN A 101 3.96 9.88 6.01
C ASN A 101 2.82 9.05 6.59
N CYS A 102 2.28 8.16 5.75
CA CYS A 102 1.44 7.05 6.16
C CYS A 102 2.18 5.74 5.88
N VAL A 103 1.83 4.70 6.62
CA VAL A 103 2.29 3.33 6.31
C VAL A 103 1.07 2.44 6.20
N THR A 104 1.04 1.60 5.17
CA THR A 104 0.03 0.57 4.98
C THR A 104 0.68 -0.81 4.89
N GLY A 105 -0.03 -1.83 5.33
CA GLY A 105 0.43 -3.21 5.29
C GLY A 105 -0.69 -4.18 5.66
N ALA A 106 -0.34 -5.43 5.89
CA ALA A 106 -1.23 -6.55 6.23
C ALA A 106 -2.17 -7.02 5.11
N ALA A 107 -2.33 -6.29 4.02
CA ALA A 107 -3.07 -6.69 2.83
C ALA A 107 -2.63 -5.86 1.62
N PRO A 108 -2.87 -6.32 0.38
CA PRO A 108 -2.66 -5.53 -0.81
C PRO A 108 -3.50 -4.25 -0.82
N ILE A 109 -2.95 -3.18 -1.39
CA ILE A 109 -3.67 -1.93 -1.65
C ILE A 109 -3.64 -1.65 -3.15
N ASN A 110 -4.73 -1.08 -3.67
CA ASN A 110 -4.76 -0.67 -5.07
C ASN A 110 -3.71 0.43 -5.33
N PRO A 111 -2.78 0.23 -6.29
CA PRO A 111 -1.76 1.22 -6.64
C PRO A 111 -2.32 2.59 -7.06
N ASP A 112 -3.54 2.64 -7.62
CA ASP A 112 -4.16 3.89 -8.02
C ASP A 112 -4.56 4.75 -6.82
N ILE A 113 -4.92 4.13 -5.69
CA ILE A 113 -5.16 4.82 -4.43
C ILE A 113 -3.87 5.43 -3.90
N LEU A 114 -2.75 4.69 -3.99
CA LEU A 114 -1.43 5.21 -3.59
C LEU A 114 -1.02 6.41 -4.46
N ARG A 115 -1.17 6.29 -5.80
CA ARG A 115 -0.88 7.37 -6.74
C ARG A 115 -1.75 8.60 -6.49
N PHE A 116 -3.01 8.40 -6.17
CA PHE A 116 -3.95 9.47 -5.84
C PHE A 116 -3.50 10.26 -4.60
N PHE A 117 -3.19 9.58 -3.50
CA PHE A 117 -2.73 10.24 -2.28
C PHE A 117 -1.37 10.92 -2.48
N ASP A 118 -0.48 10.27 -3.20
CA ASP A 118 0.80 10.86 -3.54
C ASP A 118 0.66 12.13 -4.37
N ALA A 119 -0.22 12.17 -5.37
CA ALA A 119 -0.53 13.38 -6.12
C ALA A 119 -0.99 14.54 -5.22
N ALA A 120 -1.72 14.21 -4.14
CA ALA A 120 -2.14 15.18 -3.13
C ALA A 120 -1.03 15.55 -2.12
N GLY A 121 0.13 14.91 -2.18
CA GLY A 121 1.22 15.13 -1.24
C GLY A 121 1.09 14.34 0.07
N VAL A 122 0.26 13.29 0.08
CA VAL A 122 0.16 12.31 1.18
C VAL A 122 0.88 11.05 0.74
N LEU A 123 2.07 10.85 1.25
CA LEU A 123 2.88 9.68 0.94
C LEU A 123 2.41 8.48 1.77
N VAL A 124 1.84 7.48 1.11
CA VAL A 124 1.44 6.20 1.71
C VAL A 124 2.46 5.15 1.31
N LEU A 125 3.24 4.71 2.27
CA LEU A 125 4.32 3.74 2.10
C LEU A 125 3.78 2.34 2.37
N GLU A 126 4.12 1.40 1.50
CA GLU A 126 3.78 -0.01 1.71
C GLU A 126 4.86 -0.71 2.52
N GLY A 127 4.44 -1.61 3.41
CA GLY A 127 5.30 -2.51 4.13
C GLY A 127 4.75 -3.93 4.10
N TRP A 128 5.64 -4.91 4.13
CA TRP A 128 5.29 -6.32 4.21
C TRP A 128 6.00 -7.01 5.34
N GLY A 129 5.31 -7.95 5.93
CA GLY A 129 5.79 -8.82 6.98
C GLY A 129 4.64 -9.59 7.62
N MET A 130 4.96 -10.33 8.63
CA MET A 130 4.06 -11.25 9.31
C MET A 130 4.44 -11.34 10.80
N THR A 131 3.67 -12.06 11.58
CA THR A 131 3.96 -12.27 13.01
C THR A 131 5.34 -12.91 13.20
N GLU A 132 5.68 -13.84 12.33
CA GLU A 132 6.95 -14.57 12.32
C GLU A 132 8.16 -13.71 11.97
N THR A 133 7.94 -12.53 11.37
CA THR A 133 8.98 -11.51 11.13
C THR A 133 8.91 -10.34 12.12
N SER A 134 8.25 -10.51 13.26
CA SER A 134 8.09 -9.46 14.28
C SER A 134 7.52 -8.15 13.72
N THR A 135 6.58 -8.24 12.81
CA THR A 135 5.83 -7.18 12.12
C THR A 135 6.31 -6.91 10.69
N ALA A 136 7.56 -6.49 10.46
CA ALA A 136 8.01 -6.08 9.15
C ALA A 136 9.30 -6.80 8.72
N ALA A 137 9.34 -7.24 7.46
CA ALA A 137 10.54 -7.68 6.78
C ALA A 137 10.98 -6.68 5.71
N THR A 138 10.01 -5.94 5.13
CA THR A 138 10.27 -4.82 4.22
C THR A 138 9.43 -3.61 4.57
N VAL A 139 9.94 -2.43 4.28
CA VAL A 139 9.21 -1.16 4.35
C VAL A 139 9.69 -0.25 3.24
N ALA A 140 8.77 0.33 2.48
CA ALA A 140 9.08 1.40 1.55
C ALA A 140 9.53 2.66 2.32
N ARG A 141 10.52 3.37 1.78
CA ARG A 141 11.07 4.58 2.40
C ARG A 141 10.64 5.82 1.61
N PRO A 142 10.48 6.99 2.28
CA PRO A 142 10.09 8.21 1.59
C PRO A 142 11.04 8.64 0.47
N ASP A 143 12.34 8.39 0.65
CA ASP A 143 13.41 8.68 -0.30
C ASP A 143 13.62 7.59 -1.36
N ALA A 144 12.98 6.44 -1.17
CA ALA A 144 13.14 5.25 -2.01
C ALA A 144 11.81 4.49 -2.13
N PHE A 145 10.83 5.16 -2.72
CA PHE A 145 9.46 4.66 -2.89
C PHE A 145 9.19 4.27 -4.35
N LYS A 146 8.63 3.09 -4.55
CA LYS A 146 8.05 2.64 -5.81
C LYS A 146 6.62 2.17 -5.53
N CYS A 147 5.63 2.75 -6.22
CA CYS A 147 4.22 2.40 -6.06
C CYS A 147 3.97 0.94 -6.45
N GLY A 148 3.25 0.20 -5.61
CA GLY A 148 2.98 -1.24 -5.81
C GLY A 148 4.15 -2.15 -5.43
N LYS A 149 5.17 -1.61 -4.74
CA LYS A 149 6.29 -2.36 -4.18
C LYS A 149 6.32 -2.16 -2.67
N VAL A 150 6.47 -3.23 -1.93
CA VAL A 150 6.48 -3.20 -0.45
C VAL A 150 7.82 -2.77 0.15
N GLY A 151 8.71 -2.22 -0.67
CA GLY A 151 10.01 -1.73 -0.25
C GLY A 151 11.12 -2.76 -0.39
N ARG A 152 12.25 -2.47 0.28
CA ARG A 152 13.43 -3.33 0.35
C ARG A 152 13.52 -3.99 1.71
N ALA A 153 14.36 -5.02 1.82
CA ALA A 153 14.66 -5.68 3.07
C ALA A 153 15.02 -4.68 4.18
N PHE A 154 14.46 -4.89 5.36
CA PHE A 154 14.76 -4.09 6.53
C PHE A 154 16.22 -4.27 6.98
N GLY A 155 16.80 -3.29 7.67
CA GLY A 155 18.19 -3.37 8.10
C GLY A 155 18.52 -4.64 8.89
N GLY A 156 19.44 -5.45 8.38
CA GLY A 156 19.83 -6.73 8.96
C GLY A 156 18.98 -7.92 8.53
N CYS A 157 17.93 -7.71 7.69
CA CYS A 157 17.16 -8.79 7.07
C CYS A 157 17.70 -9.09 5.68
N GLU A 158 17.65 -10.34 5.32
CA GLU A 158 17.91 -10.85 3.97
C GLU A 158 16.58 -11.39 3.40
N ILE A 159 16.33 -11.11 2.14
CA ILE A 159 15.19 -11.65 1.39
C ILE A 159 15.73 -12.43 0.19
N ARG A 160 15.19 -13.60 -0.01
CA ARG A 160 15.49 -14.47 -1.14
C ARG A 160 14.17 -14.97 -1.74
N ILE A 161 14.13 -15.10 -3.04
CA ILE A 161 13.04 -15.76 -3.75
C ILE A 161 13.50 -17.19 -4.07
N ALA A 162 12.73 -18.18 -3.62
CA ALA A 162 12.98 -19.58 -3.92
C ALA A 162 12.57 -19.92 -5.37
N ASP A 163 12.95 -21.11 -5.85
CA ASP A 163 12.69 -21.53 -7.22
C ASP A 163 11.20 -21.62 -7.56
N ASP A 164 10.35 -21.85 -6.56
CA ASP A 164 8.88 -21.86 -6.68
C ASP A 164 8.25 -20.47 -6.49
N GLY A 165 9.06 -19.43 -6.34
CA GLY A 165 8.63 -18.06 -6.14
C GLY A 165 8.33 -17.70 -4.69
N GLU A 166 8.51 -18.62 -3.72
CA GLU A 166 8.28 -18.33 -2.32
C GLU A 166 9.29 -17.32 -1.78
N ILE A 167 8.80 -16.36 -1.00
CA ILE A 167 9.64 -15.36 -0.33
C ILE A 167 10.20 -15.99 0.94
N LEU A 168 11.52 -16.05 1.02
CA LEU A 168 12.26 -16.50 2.18
C LEU A 168 12.87 -15.30 2.92
N VAL A 169 12.80 -15.33 4.25
CA VAL A 169 13.35 -14.26 5.10
C VAL A 169 14.36 -14.82 6.09
N LYS A 170 15.49 -14.14 6.22
CA LYS A 170 16.50 -14.44 7.25
C LYS A 170 16.90 -13.13 7.93
N GLY A 171 17.00 -13.14 9.26
CA GLY A 171 17.42 -11.95 9.99
C GLY A 171 17.02 -11.99 11.46
N PRO A 172 17.44 -10.97 12.23
CA PRO A 172 17.18 -10.88 13.66
C PRO A 172 15.71 -10.63 14.00
N ASN A 173 14.90 -10.23 13.04
CA ASN A 173 13.45 -10.02 13.17
C ASN A 173 12.65 -11.33 13.04
N VAL A 174 13.26 -12.41 12.56
CA VAL A 174 12.60 -13.72 12.49
C VAL A 174 12.41 -14.26 13.90
N PHE A 175 11.21 -14.74 14.20
CA PHE A 175 10.88 -15.30 15.51
C PHE A 175 11.69 -16.56 15.82
N LYS A 176 11.73 -16.97 17.10
CA LYS A 176 12.45 -18.17 17.52
C LYS A 176 11.73 -19.47 17.17
N GLY A 177 10.42 -19.40 16.96
CA GLY A 177 9.57 -20.54 16.66
C GLY A 177 8.20 -20.42 17.31
N TYR A 178 7.34 -21.38 17.01
CA TYR A 178 6.01 -21.51 17.58
C TYR A 178 6.06 -22.10 18.99
N TYR A 179 5.34 -21.48 19.90
CA TYR A 179 5.32 -21.93 21.31
C TYR A 179 4.80 -23.34 21.44
N LYS A 180 5.60 -24.25 22.03
CA LYS A 180 5.31 -25.66 22.22
C LYS A 180 4.92 -26.41 20.93
N ASN A 181 5.39 -25.96 19.78
CA ASN A 181 5.16 -26.63 18.50
C ASN A 181 6.48 -26.65 17.68
N GLU A 182 7.34 -27.59 18.05
CA GLU A 182 8.65 -27.74 17.42
C GLU A 182 8.55 -28.27 15.98
N GLU A 183 7.53 -29.07 15.68
CA GLU A 183 7.30 -29.62 14.35
C GLU A 183 7.00 -28.50 13.36
N ALA A 184 5.99 -27.68 13.62
CA ALA A 184 5.68 -26.53 12.79
C ALA A 184 6.84 -25.52 12.72
N THR A 185 7.64 -25.39 13.79
CA THR A 185 8.82 -24.54 13.77
C THR A 185 9.87 -25.04 12.78
N ARG A 186 10.16 -26.35 12.78
CA ARG A 186 11.13 -26.98 11.85
C ARG A 186 10.67 -26.94 10.40
N GLU A 187 9.36 -27.05 10.16
CA GLU A 187 8.79 -26.92 8.82
C GLU A 187 8.86 -25.48 8.30
N THR A 188 8.71 -24.49 9.20
CA THR A 188 8.66 -23.08 8.83
C THR A 188 10.05 -22.44 8.77
N ILE A 189 10.99 -22.87 9.62
CA ILE A 189 12.38 -22.37 9.60
C ILE A 189 13.31 -23.49 9.16
N VAL A 190 13.78 -23.41 7.91
CA VAL A 190 14.68 -24.40 7.30
C VAL A 190 16.00 -23.73 6.98
N ASP A 191 17.09 -24.29 7.47
CA ASP A 191 18.46 -23.78 7.27
C ASP A 191 18.65 -22.29 7.64
N GLY A 192 17.87 -21.85 8.64
CA GLY A 192 17.87 -20.48 9.14
C GLY A 192 17.06 -19.50 8.28
N TRP A 193 16.32 -19.99 7.30
CA TRP A 193 15.38 -19.22 6.49
C TRP A 193 13.96 -19.49 6.89
N LEU A 194 13.19 -18.43 7.12
CA LEU A 194 11.76 -18.47 7.32
C LEU A 194 11.07 -18.65 5.96
N HIS A 195 10.32 -19.73 5.81
CA HIS A 195 9.41 -19.96 4.69
C HIS A 195 8.09 -19.24 4.97
N THR A 196 7.83 -18.17 4.22
CA THR A 196 6.71 -17.26 4.54
C THR A 196 5.36 -17.73 4.03
N GLY A 197 5.36 -18.60 3.04
CA GLY A 197 4.16 -18.99 2.30
C GLY A 197 3.64 -17.88 1.36
N ASP A 198 4.26 -16.72 1.33
CA ASP A 198 3.94 -15.65 0.38
C ASP A 198 4.81 -15.79 -0.87
N ILE A 199 4.23 -15.55 -2.04
CA ILE A 199 4.91 -15.58 -3.34
C ILE A 199 5.20 -14.16 -3.79
N GLY A 200 6.38 -13.95 -4.35
CA GLY A 200 6.78 -12.63 -4.80
C GLY A 200 7.98 -12.62 -5.73
N GLU A 201 8.37 -11.42 -6.10
CA GLU A 201 9.51 -11.15 -6.96
C GLU A 201 10.25 -9.90 -6.51
N THR A 202 11.52 -9.82 -6.80
CA THR A 202 12.33 -8.62 -6.62
C THR A 202 12.71 -8.03 -7.97
N ASP A 203 12.63 -6.70 -8.09
CA ASP A 203 13.15 -6.01 -9.26
C ASP A 203 14.68 -5.84 -9.20
N GLU A 204 15.29 -5.34 -10.29
CA GLU A 204 16.74 -5.11 -10.41
C GLU A 204 17.32 -4.20 -9.32
N ASP A 205 16.49 -3.32 -8.75
CA ASP A 205 16.86 -2.43 -7.65
C ASP A 205 16.62 -3.07 -6.26
N GLY A 206 16.13 -4.31 -6.18
CA GLY A 206 15.88 -5.06 -4.96
C GLY A 206 14.57 -4.69 -4.25
N TYR A 207 13.60 -4.07 -4.96
CA TYR A 207 12.25 -3.83 -4.40
C TYR A 207 11.39 -5.07 -4.54
N LEU A 208 10.79 -5.47 -3.42
CA LEU A 208 9.91 -6.63 -3.34
C LEU A 208 8.48 -6.29 -3.80
N SER A 209 7.90 -7.18 -4.59
CA SER A 209 6.46 -7.23 -4.90
C SER A 209 5.89 -8.53 -4.37
N ILE A 210 4.75 -8.46 -3.71
CA ILE A 210 3.99 -9.65 -3.33
C ILE A 210 3.03 -9.96 -4.47
N THR A 211 3.10 -11.17 -5.00
CA THR A 211 2.25 -11.59 -6.13
C THR A 211 1.15 -12.56 -5.70
N GLY A 212 1.24 -13.16 -4.50
CA GLY A 212 0.21 -14.02 -3.97
C GLY A 212 0.60 -14.76 -2.71
N ARG A 213 -0.24 -15.72 -2.34
CA ARG A 213 0.02 -16.70 -1.29
C ARG A 213 0.07 -18.10 -1.87
N LYS A 214 1.04 -18.90 -1.44
CA LYS A 214 1.25 -20.27 -1.94
C LYS A 214 0.02 -21.15 -1.74
N LYS A 215 -0.64 -21.00 -0.59
CA LYS A 215 -1.87 -21.76 -0.25
C LYS A 215 -3.13 -21.29 -0.99
N ASP A 216 -3.12 -20.08 -1.50
CA ASP A 216 -4.29 -19.44 -2.12
C ASP A 216 -4.23 -19.49 -3.65
N ILE A 217 -3.10 -19.93 -4.23
CA ILE A 217 -2.95 -20.03 -5.68
C ILE A 217 -3.87 -21.13 -6.22
N ILE A 218 -4.75 -20.75 -7.14
CA ILE A 218 -5.58 -21.67 -7.89
C ILE A 218 -4.81 -22.10 -9.14
N ILE A 219 -4.60 -23.39 -9.31
CA ILE A 219 -3.96 -23.96 -10.51
C ILE A 219 -5.05 -24.48 -11.42
N THR A 220 -5.28 -23.79 -12.53
CA THR A 220 -6.28 -24.24 -13.51
C THR A 220 -5.89 -25.56 -14.17
N ALA A 221 -6.85 -26.29 -14.73
CA ALA A 221 -6.61 -27.53 -15.46
C ALA A 221 -5.58 -27.38 -16.60
N GLY A 222 -5.38 -26.15 -17.13
CA GLY A 222 -4.37 -25.81 -18.13
C GLY A 222 -3.00 -25.46 -17.55
N GLY A 223 -2.79 -25.61 -16.21
CA GLY A 223 -1.52 -25.30 -15.54
C GLY A 223 -1.27 -23.81 -15.31
N LYS A 224 -2.26 -22.92 -15.50
CA LYS A 224 -2.12 -21.49 -15.24
C LYS A 224 -2.38 -21.20 -13.76
N ASN A 225 -1.42 -20.53 -13.14
CA ASN A 225 -1.57 -20.02 -11.78
C ASN A 225 -2.43 -18.76 -11.77
N ILE A 226 -3.45 -18.75 -10.91
CA ILE A 226 -4.32 -17.60 -10.65
C ILE A 226 -4.15 -17.23 -9.19
N THR A 227 -3.87 -15.95 -8.93
CA THR A 227 -3.86 -15.39 -7.58
C THR A 227 -5.21 -14.72 -7.30
N PRO A 228 -6.07 -15.31 -6.45
CA PRO A 228 -7.39 -14.76 -6.13
C PRO A 228 -7.37 -13.31 -5.69
N ALA A 229 -6.44 -12.94 -4.82
CA ALA A 229 -6.31 -11.59 -4.27
C ALA A 229 -6.15 -10.50 -5.33
N ASN A 230 -5.49 -10.79 -6.46
CA ASN A 230 -5.33 -9.83 -7.56
C ASN A 230 -6.68 -9.57 -8.25
N LEU A 231 -7.41 -10.64 -8.57
CA LEU A 231 -8.74 -10.55 -9.18
C LEU A 231 -9.73 -9.85 -8.23
N GLU A 232 -9.72 -10.21 -6.96
CA GLU A 232 -10.56 -9.58 -5.93
C GLU A 232 -10.28 -8.07 -5.80
N THR A 233 -9.01 -7.68 -5.88
CA THR A 233 -8.60 -6.26 -5.83
C THR A 233 -9.11 -5.49 -7.03
N GLU A 234 -9.03 -6.07 -8.23
CA GLU A 234 -9.57 -5.48 -9.46
C GLU A 234 -11.10 -5.36 -9.42
N ILE A 235 -11.79 -6.42 -9.01
CA ILE A 235 -13.27 -6.45 -8.94
C ILE A 235 -13.79 -5.43 -7.92
N LYS A 236 -13.13 -5.27 -6.78
CA LYS A 236 -13.48 -4.28 -5.75
C LYS A 236 -13.30 -2.81 -6.17
N GLN A 237 -12.71 -2.54 -7.32
CA GLN A 237 -12.68 -1.18 -7.89
C GLN A 237 -14.07 -0.71 -8.31
N SER A 238 -14.99 -1.63 -8.57
CA SER A 238 -16.37 -1.28 -8.89
C SER A 238 -17.07 -0.61 -7.69
N PRO A 239 -17.70 0.57 -7.86
CA PRO A 239 -18.43 1.24 -6.78
C PRO A 239 -19.65 0.45 -6.30
N TYR A 240 -20.03 -0.61 -7.00
CA TYR A 240 -21.17 -1.47 -6.69
C TYR A 240 -20.78 -2.73 -5.90
N ILE A 241 -19.48 -3.02 -5.77
CA ILE A 241 -18.98 -4.25 -5.15
C ILE A 241 -18.14 -3.89 -3.93
N SER A 242 -18.67 -4.20 -2.73
CA SER A 242 -17.97 -3.93 -1.48
C SER A 242 -16.99 -5.04 -1.08
N GLN A 243 -17.31 -6.28 -1.45
CA GLN A 243 -16.47 -7.46 -1.18
C GLN A 243 -16.59 -8.47 -2.31
N CYS A 244 -15.50 -9.17 -2.56
CA CYS A 244 -15.42 -10.22 -3.54
C CYS A 244 -14.52 -11.34 -2.97
N VAL A 245 -14.88 -12.58 -3.24
CA VAL A 245 -14.08 -13.77 -2.95
C VAL A 245 -13.99 -14.60 -4.21
N VAL A 246 -12.78 -14.91 -4.63
CA VAL A 246 -12.50 -15.80 -5.76
C VAL A 246 -12.15 -17.16 -5.20
N VAL A 247 -12.89 -18.18 -5.62
CA VAL A 247 -12.68 -19.58 -5.22
C VAL A 247 -12.45 -20.45 -6.45
N GLY A 248 -11.68 -21.49 -6.29
CA GLY A 248 -11.40 -22.49 -7.31
C GLY A 248 -10.80 -23.74 -6.69
N ASP A 249 -10.93 -24.86 -7.38
CA ASP A 249 -10.38 -26.17 -7.00
C ASP A 249 -8.99 -26.35 -7.63
#